data_6ec0ef6dd5b2417dece9d92d811224cf
#
_entry.id   6ec0ef6dd5b2417dece9d92d811224cf
#
_cell.length_a   1.000
_cell.length_b   1.000
_cell.length_c   1.000
_cell.angle_alpha   90.00
_cell.angle_beta   90.00
_cell.angle_gamma   90.00
#
_symmetry.space_group_name_H-M   'P 1'
#
loop_
_entity.id
_entity.type
_entity.pdbx_description
1 polymer ?
#
loop_
_entity_poly.entity_id
_entity_poly.type
_entity_poly.pdbx_seq_one_letter_code
_entity_poly.pdbx_strand_id
1 'polypeptide(L)'
;MRGSFALAGIAVLGCAAAVAAQDPGMSVRPFDMKHGGSPNVHMLAHVVTHKGAWKLADVEMEQDPGRPYVYACGFTNFDVQIYDVKDPSHPKMVYSWTIENPELHRGIGAMDGKYFKIGSRYYYAQSYQFMQGTPDADLGAVIFDVTGLPDPSKVKVVARIRYPKAPGGFHNTFAYKHSDGRVLYFATVNEGHALVYDLDKVVSGADSSTWLIGEVPNPTPFKAFGTASYHDFYVGYDAATHQDKFYGAGLGGYSVWDVTKPEAPKQLFTITGLGLDIAHTFTPSPDGKYAVTETEYQYTPLKIWDLTDGQDGKTQNIDTPISGWTADWRDLSHNHEVRWPYVFVSAYEDGLQIFDLKNPLAPKTDGHYYTCECTHEHGFGGTPDNGWESTISVEQGAFGVDVRNYDGLIALSDMRTGLWLFRMDGFKGWNGHAVGMPNISSVQDYDHGPDGAPKPATSPGMGRQ
;
A
#
# COMPACT_ATOMS: atom_id res chain seq x y z
N MET A 1 32.87 59.02 23.77
CA MET A 1 32.00 59.15 22.60
C MET A 1 31.11 57.91 22.54
N ARG A 2 29.85 58.07 22.93
CA ARG A 2 28.86 56.97 22.91
C ARG A 2 28.01 57.20 21.64
N GLY A 3 28.08 56.25 20.71
CA GLY A 3 27.23 56.25 19.51
C GLY A 3 26.00 55.41 19.77
N SER A 4 24.82 56.03 19.77
CA SER A 4 23.52 55.37 19.83
C SER A 4 23.12 54.90 18.45
N PHE A 5 22.88 53.62 18.25
CA PHE A 5 22.22 53.10 17.09
C PHE A 5 20.71 53.07 17.36
N ALA A 6 19.96 53.87 16.58
CA ALA A 6 18.52 53.82 16.57
C ALA A 6 18.05 52.66 15.66
N LEU A 7 17.35 51.68 16.24
CA LEU A 7 16.59 50.69 15.48
C LEU A 7 15.29 51.36 14.94
N ALA A 8 15.20 51.52 13.64
CA ALA A 8 13.95 51.84 12.98
C ALA A 8 13.11 50.54 12.87
N GLY A 9 12.07 50.47 13.67
CA GLY A 9 11.07 49.41 13.55
C GLY A 9 10.18 49.66 12.33
N ILE A 10 10.23 48.77 11.36
CA ILE A 10 9.26 48.76 10.26
C ILE A 10 8.03 48.00 10.79
N ALA A 11 6.96 48.72 11.08
CA ALA A 11 5.66 48.16 11.35
C ALA A 11 5.05 47.68 10.02
N VAL A 12 5.09 46.41 9.74
CA VAL A 12 4.28 45.80 8.68
C VAL A 12 2.85 45.70 9.19
N LEU A 13 2.01 46.62 8.80
CA LEU A 13 0.56 46.47 8.94
C LEU A 13 0.12 45.36 7.99
N GLY A 14 -0.02 44.17 8.55
CA GLY A 14 -0.69 43.07 7.87
C GLY A 14 -2.19 43.35 7.79
N CYS A 15 -2.65 43.83 6.66
CA CYS A 15 -4.05 43.67 6.28
C CYS A 15 -4.29 42.19 6.06
N ALA A 16 -4.80 41.51 7.08
CA ALA A 16 -5.46 40.23 6.90
C ALA A 16 -6.80 40.50 6.18
N ALA A 17 -6.75 40.70 4.90
CA ALA A 17 -7.89 40.39 4.06
C ALA A 17 -7.99 38.88 4.06
N ALA A 18 -9.03 38.35 4.70
CA ALA A 18 -9.49 37.02 4.43
C ALA A 18 -9.95 37.00 2.96
N VAL A 19 -9.00 36.85 2.05
CA VAL A 19 -9.29 36.32 0.73
C VAL A 19 -9.68 34.90 1.02
N ALA A 20 -10.99 34.60 1.04
CA ALA A 20 -11.43 33.28 0.70
C ALA A 20 -10.68 32.95 -0.59
N ALA A 21 -9.66 32.11 -0.48
CA ALA A 21 -8.95 31.64 -1.64
C ALA A 21 -10.01 30.90 -2.44
N GLN A 22 -10.53 31.54 -3.46
CA GLN A 22 -11.20 30.82 -4.52
C GLN A 22 -10.09 29.93 -5.05
N ASP A 23 -10.25 28.65 -4.83
CA ASP A 23 -9.47 27.60 -5.46
C ASP A 23 -9.31 28.00 -6.93
N PRO A 24 -8.08 28.12 -7.45
CA PRO A 24 -7.86 28.55 -8.83
C PRO A 24 -8.39 27.55 -9.87
N GLY A 25 -9.38 26.72 -9.52
CA GLY A 25 -10.05 25.79 -10.44
C GLY A 25 -9.31 24.47 -10.59
N MET A 26 -8.40 24.14 -9.70
CA MET A 26 -7.60 22.92 -9.79
C MET A 26 -8.12 21.73 -8.97
N SER A 27 -9.05 21.92 -8.08
CA SER A 27 -9.81 20.81 -7.49
C SER A 27 -11.23 21.26 -7.26
N VAL A 28 -11.98 21.29 -8.30
CA VAL A 28 -13.42 21.24 -8.12
C VAL A 28 -13.67 19.79 -7.67
N ARG A 29 -14.07 19.60 -6.42
CA ARG A 29 -14.73 18.33 -6.06
C ARG A 29 -15.85 18.16 -7.06
N PRO A 30 -15.79 17.19 -7.95
CA PRO A 30 -16.71 17.14 -9.07
C PRO A 30 -18.12 16.76 -8.64
N PHE A 31 -18.41 16.60 -7.32
CA PHE A 31 -19.72 16.14 -6.87
C PHE A 31 -19.99 16.39 -5.38
N ASP A 32 -21.25 16.29 -5.10
CA ASP A 32 -21.83 16.29 -3.78
C ASP A 32 -21.55 14.95 -3.08
N MET A 33 -20.81 14.95 -1.98
CA MET A 33 -20.52 13.76 -1.17
C MET A 33 -21.77 12.96 -0.77
N LYS A 34 -22.94 13.58 -0.77
CA LYS A 34 -24.21 12.87 -0.51
C LYS A 34 -24.59 11.88 -1.59
N HIS A 35 -23.99 11.94 -2.75
CA HIS A 35 -24.28 11.05 -3.88
C HIS A 35 -23.27 9.90 -4.07
N GLY A 36 -22.33 9.73 -3.17
CA GLY A 36 -21.41 8.59 -3.14
C GLY A 36 -20.23 8.71 -4.09
N GLY A 37 -20.41 8.78 -5.40
CA GLY A 37 -19.29 8.76 -6.33
C GLY A 37 -19.62 9.19 -7.75
N SER A 38 -18.61 9.08 -8.64
CA SER A 38 -18.77 9.33 -10.07
C SER A 38 -19.72 8.32 -10.71
N PRO A 39 -20.41 8.68 -11.82
CA PRO A 39 -21.43 7.83 -12.43
C PRO A 39 -20.93 6.46 -12.90
N ASN A 40 -19.61 6.29 -13.10
CA ASN A 40 -18.98 5.07 -13.60
C ASN A 40 -18.39 4.19 -12.48
N VAL A 41 -18.48 4.58 -11.21
CA VAL A 41 -18.04 3.76 -10.07
C VAL A 41 -19.24 3.36 -9.23
N HIS A 42 -19.48 2.05 -9.13
CA HIS A 42 -20.66 1.48 -8.51
C HIS A 42 -20.30 0.73 -7.23
N MET A 43 -20.88 1.14 -6.11
CA MET A 43 -20.82 0.39 -4.87
C MET A 43 -21.68 -0.88 -5.00
N LEU A 44 -21.10 -2.03 -4.73
CA LEU A 44 -21.78 -3.33 -4.67
C LEU A 44 -22.22 -3.67 -3.25
N ALA A 45 -21.31 -3.44 -2.28
CA ALA A 45 -21.58 -3.70 -0.88
C ALA A 45 -20.76 -2.79 0.03
N HIS A 46 -21.31 -2.52 1.21
CA HIS A 46 -20.63 -1.91 2.34
C HIS A 46 -20.88 -2.76 3.58
N VAL A 47 -19.81 -3.20 4.23
CA VAL A 47 -19.86 -4.01 5.44
C VAL A 47 -19.27 -3.23 6.60
N VAL A 48 -20.11 -2.89 7.58
CA VAL A 48 -19.65 -2.30 8.85
C VAL A 48 -19.03 -3.40 9.69
N THR A 49 -17.71 -3.41 9.81
CA THR A 49 -16.96 -4.53 10.39
C THR A 49 -16.91 -4.50 11.91
N HIS A 50 -16.52 -3.39 12.51
CA HIS A 50 -16.28 -3.25 13.95
C HIS A 50 -17.10 -2.09 14.57
N LYS A 51 -17.19 -2.09 15.89
CA LYS A 51 -17.65 -0.94 16.65
C LYS A 51 -16.47 -0.04 16.99
N GLY A 52 -16.67 1.26 17.00
CA GLY A 52 -15.61 2.22 17.33
C GLY A 52 -15.07 2.98 16.12
N ALA A 53 -14.06 3.81 16.34
CA ALA A 53 -13.57 4.75 15.36
C ALA A 53 -12.56 4.13 14.38
N TRP A 54 -11.73 3.21 14.82
CA TRP A 54 -10.67 2.61 14.02
C TRP A 54 -11.04 1.16 13.71
N LYS A 55 -11.57 0.91 12.51
CA LYS A 55 -12.11 -0.39 12.15
C LYS A 55 -11.10 -1.24 11.39
N LEU A 56 -10.70 -0.80 10.22
CA LEU A 56 -9.83 -1.55 9.34
C LEU A 56 -8.55 -0.78 9.03
N ALA A 57 -7.45 -1.50 8.92
CA ALA A 57 -6.23 -1.08 8.23
C ALA A 57 -6.31 -1.55 6.78
N ASP A 58 -5.39 -2.40 6.33
CA ASP A 58 -5.33 -2.82 4.94
C ASP A 58 -6.36 -3.90 4.56
N VAL A 59 -6.47 -4.15 3.27
CA VAL A 59 -7.34 -5.17 2.65
C VAL A 59 -6.58 -5.91 1.56
N GLU A 60 -6.76 -7.22 1.47
CA GLU A 60 -6.13 -8.09 0.47
C GLU A 60 -7.16 -9.00 -0.18
N MET A 61 -7.05 -9.26 -1.48
CA MET A 61 -7.92 -10.20 -2.21
C MET A 61 -7.14 -11.35 -2.83
N GLU A 62 -7.68 -12.57 -2.74
CA GLU A 62 -7.13 -13.68 -3.51
C GLU A 62 -7.38 -13.47 -5.01
N GLN A 63 -6.33 -13.67 -5.81
CA GLN A 63 -6.36 -13.50 -7.27
C GLN A 63 -6.71 -14.80 -8.03
N ASP A 64 -6.91 -15.91 -7.34
CA ASP A 64 -7.34 -17.18 -7.93
C ASP A 64 -8.86 -17.18 -8.15
N PRO A 65 -9.35 -17.42 -9.41
CA PRO A 65 -10.78 -17.42 -9.69
C PRO A 65 -11.61 -18.44 -8.90
N GLY A 66 -10.97 -19.50 -8.41
CA GLY A 66 -11.60 -20.53 -7.57
C GLY A 66 -11.72 -20.12 -6.11
N ARG A 67 -11.15 -18.97 -5.71
CA ARG A 67 -11.03 -18.54 -4.31
C ARG A 67 -11.50 -17.09 -4.13
N PRO A 68 -12.80 -16.90 -3.92
CA PRO A 68 -13.40 -15.57 -3.86
C PRO A 68 -13.30 -14.95 -2.45
N TYR A 69 -12.09 -14.82 -1.89
CA TYR A 69 -11.91 -14.33 -0.52
C TYR A 69 -11.27 -12.94 -0.48
N VAL A 70 -11.77 -12.14 0.48
CA VAL A 70 -11.22 -10.85 0.88
C VAL A 70 -10.81 -10.94 2.34
N TYR A 71 -9.61 -10.49 2.65
CA TYR A 71 -9.02 -10.40 3.97
C TYR A 71 -9.03 -8.95 4.42
N ALA A 72 -9.56 -8.68 5.60
CA ALA A 72 -9.64 -7.34 6.19
C ALA A 72 -8.87 -7.31 7.51
N CYS A 73 -7.89 -6.41 7.60
CA CYS A 73 -7.03 -6.25 8.77
C CYS A 73 -7.73 -5.36 9.81
N GLY A 74 -8.02 -5.90 10.98
CA GLY A 74 -8.67 -5.15 12.06
C GLY A 74 -7.70 -4.28 12.85
N PHE A 75 -7.66 -3.00 12.55
CA PHE A 75 -6.69 -2.03 13.03
C PHE A 75 -6.43 -2.15 14.57
N THR A 76 -7.19 -1.47 15.39
CA THR A 76 -7.04 -1.53 16.85
C THR A 76 -7.75 -2.71 17.50
N ASN A 77 -8.38 -3.57 16.72
CA ASN A 77 -9.05 -4.78 17.19
C ASN A 77 -8.13 -6.00 17.19
N PHE A 78 -6.94 -5.88 16.59
CA PHE A 78 -5.90 -6.92 16.53
C PHE A 78 -6.39 -8.23 15.92
N ASP A 79 -7.34 -8.14 14.98
CA ASP A 79 -7.97 -9.29 14.36
C ASP A 79 -7.78 -9.29 12.83
N VAL A 80 -8.13 -10.41 12.24
CA VAL A 80 -8.34 -10.56 10.80
C VAL A 80 -9.75 -11.10 10.57
N GLN A 81 -10.42 -10.56 9.57
CA GLN A 81 -11.71 -11.06 9.11
C GLN A 81 -11.61 -11.49 7.64
N ILE A 82 -12.15 -12.66 7.31
CA ILE A 82 -12.15 -13.20 5.96
C ILE A 82 -13.58 -13.28 5.46
N TYR A 83 -13.81 -12.69 4.29
CA TYR A 83 -15.10 -12.61 3.64
C TYR A 83 -15.11 -13.44 2.36
N ASP A 84 -16.12 -14.28 2.17
CA ASP A 84 -16.49 -14.87 0.89
C ASP A 84 -17.25 -13.82 0.07
N VAL A 85 -16.67 -13.44 -1.07
CA VAL A 85 -17.21 -12.48 -2.02
C VAL A 85 -17.55 -13.12 -3.36
N LYS A 86 -17.95 -14.39 -3.34
CA LYS A 86 -18.47 -15.09 -4.53
C LYS A 86 -19.67 -14.35 -5.12
N ASP A 87 -20.53 -13.82 -4.28
CA ASP A 87 -21.48 -12.78 -4.62
C ASP A 87 -21.04 -11.46 -3.95
N PRO A 88 -20.37 -10.57 -4.69
CA PRO A 88 -19.81 -9.37 -4.09
C PRO A 88 -20.85 -8.35 -3.62
N SER A 89 -22.12 -8.52 -4.00
CA SER A 89 -23.23 -7.71 -3.46
C SER A 89 -23.71 -8.20 -2.08
N HIS A 90 -23.32 -9.42 -1.71
CA HIS A 90 -23.69 -10.04 -0.43
C HIS A 90 -22.49 -10.74 0.21
N PRO A 91 -21.43 -10.02 0.57
CA PRO A 91 -20.24 -10.59 1.19
C PRO A 91 -20.58 -11.29 2.50
N LYS A 92 -19.97 -12.45 2.75
CA LYS A 92 -20.24 -13.25 3.96
C LYS A 92 -18.93 -13.45 4.72
N MET A 93 -18.89 -13.03 5.98
CA MET A 93 -17.78 -13.38 6.85
C MET A 93 -17.75 -14.88 7.08
N VAL A 94 -16.66 -15.55 6.69
CA VAL A 94 -16.45 -16.99 6.82
C VAL A 94 -15.45 -17.35 7.91
N TYR A 95 -14.62 -16.40 8.34
CA TYR A 95 -13.65 -16.60 9.40
C TYR A 95 -13.30 -15.28 10.08
N SER A 96 -13.01 -15.35 11.37
CA SER A 96 -12.41 -14.27 12.14
C SER A 96 -11.45 -14.86 13.18
N TRP A 97 -10.33 -14.20 13.40
CA TRP A 97 -9.35 -14.56 14.41
C TRP A 97 -8.80 -13.28 15.05
N THR A 98 -8.63 -13.31 16.35
CA THR A 98 -8.04 -12.22 17.12
C THR A 98 -6.84 -12.77 17.90
N ILE A 99 -5.81 -11.96 18.08
CA ILE A 99 -4.66 -12.36 18.90
C ILE A 99 -5.08 -12.69 20.33
N GLU A 100 -4.36 -13.60 20.96
CA GLU A 100 -4.65 -13.98 22.35
C GLU A 100 -4.42 -12.79 23.31
N ASN A 101 -5.33 -12.58 24.26
CA ASN A 101 -5.31 -11.53 25.26
C ASN A 101 -5.17 -10.10 24.68
N PRO A 102 -6.05 -9.71 23.75
CA PRO A 102 -5.92 -8.44 23.03
C PRO A 102 -5.93 -7.22 23.96
N GLU A 103 -6.53 -7.34 25.14
CA GLU A 103 -6.57 -6.26 26.16
C GLU A 103 -5.19 -5.93 26.76
N LEU A 104 -4.20 -6.81 26.63
CA LEU A 104 -2.83 -6.60 27.09
C LEU A 104 -1.94 -5.94 26.05
N HIS A 105 -2.38 -5.95 24.78
CA HIS A 105 -1.61 -5.39 23.68
C HIS A 105 -1.83 -3.88 23.57
N ARG A 106 -0.80 -3.20 23.08
CA ARG A 106 -0.82 -1.77 22.73
C ARG A 106 -0.13 -1.60 21.40
N GLY A 107 -0.56 -0.63 20.60
CA GLY A 107 0.04 -0.32 19.30
C GLY A 107 -1.02 -0.23 18.23
N ILE A 108 -0.61 -0.25 16.99
CA ILE A 108 -1.49 -0.13 15.83
C ILE A 108 -2.30 -1.41 15.62
N GLY A 109 -1.70 -2.56 15.84
CA GLY A 109 -2.39 -3.84 15.74
C GLY A 109 -2.14 -4.57 14.44
N ALA A 110 -3.19 -5.14 13.85
CA ALA A 110 -3.12 -5.80 12.55
C ALA A 110 -3.06 -4.73 11.44
N MET A 111 -1.95 -4.67 10.72
CA MET A 111 -1.70 -3.61 9.75
C MET A 111 -1.94 -4.06 8.32
N ASP A 112 -1.03 -4.84 7.80
CA ASP A 112 -0.99 -5.25 6.41
C ASP A 112 -1.08 -6.78 6.32
N GLY A 113 -1.71 -7.29 5.29
CA GLY A 113 -1.85 -8.73 5.12
C GLY A 113 -1.72 -9.14 3.68
N LYS A 114 -1.03 -10.28 3.46
CA LYS A 114 -0.79 -10.78 2.11
C LYS A 114 -1.14 -12.26 2.02
N TYR A 115 -1.96 -12.63 1.03
CA TYR A 115 -2.16 -14.02 0.70
C TYR A 115 -0.99 -14.54 -0.15
N PHE A 116 -0.73 -15.83 -0.07
CA PHE A 116 0.23 -16.49 -0.92
C PHE A 116 -0.12 -17.96 -1.11
N LYS A 117 0.51 -18.60 -2.12
CA LYS A 117 0.28 -19.99 -2.47
C LYS A 117 1.61 -20.74 -2.60
N ILE A 118 1.68 -21.91 -1.99
CA ILE A 118 2.80 -22.85 -2.13
C ILE A 118 2.24 -24.20 -2.55
N GLY A 119 2.55 -24.64 -3.75
CA GLY A 119 1.94 -25.82 -4.36
C GLY A 119 0.41 -25.68 -4.44
N SER A 120 -0.34 -26.61 -3.86
CA SER A 120 -1.81 -26.58 -3.84
C SER A 120 -2.39 -25.96 -2.56
N ARG A 121 -1.56 -25.37 -1.70
CA ARG A 121 -1.99 -24.82 -0.41
C ARG A 121 -1.99 -23.31 -0.44
N TYR A 122 -3.00 -22.73 0.21
CA TYR A 122 -3.21 -21.30 0.32
C TYR A 122 -2.95 -20.84 1.74
N TYR A 123 -2.25 -19.74 1.86
CA TYR A 123 -1.84 -19.15 3.11
C TYR A 123 -2.16 -17.66 3.15
N TYR A 124 -2.22 -17.13 4.35
CA TYR A 124 -2.35 -15.70 4.60
C TYR A 124 -1.38 -15.30 5.70
N ALA A 125 -0.61 -14.25 5.46
CA ALA A 125 0.29 -13.64 6.41
C ALA A 125 -0.32 -12.33 6.89
N GLN A 126 -0.61 -12.21 8.19
CA GLN A 126 -1.06 -10.97 8.82
C GLN A 126 0.09 -10.35 9.58
N SER A 127 0.48 -9.12 9.24
CA SER A 127 1.46 -8.37 10.00
C SER A 127 0.86 -7.74 11.26
N TYR A 128 1.70 -7.58 12.27
CA TYR A 128 1.33 -6.96 13.55
C TYR A 128 2.36 -5.92 13.96
N GLN A 129 1.87 -4.85 14.55
CA GLN A 129 2.72 -3.77 15.07
C GLN A 129 2.32 -3.44 16.50
N PHE A 130 3.06 -4.00 17.46
CA PHE A 130 2.83 -3.78 18.88
C PHE A 130 3.90 -2.88 19.50
N MET A 131 3.46 -2.05 20.44
CA MET A 131 4.34 -1.12 21.16
C MET A 131 5.39 -1.88 21.98
N GLN A 132 6.62 -1.39 21.97
CA GLN A 132 7.69 -1.92 22.79
C GLN A 132 7.29 -1.97 24.28
N GLY A 133 7.70 -3.05 24.96
CA GLY A 133 7.38 -3.28 26.37
C GLY A 133 6.00 -3.88 26.64
N THR A 134 5.19 -4.15 25.59
CA THR A 134 3.96 -4.90 25.69
C THR A 134 4.16 -6.37 25.31
N PRO A 135 3.22 -7.27 25.65
CA PRO A 135 3.27 -8.63 25.15
C PRO A 135 3.38 -8.67 23.62
N ASP A 136 4.10 -9.66 23.11
CA ASP A 136 4.29 -9.88 21.67
C ASP A 136 4.91 -8.69 20.89
N ALA A 137 5.61 -7.76 21.56
CA ALA A 137 6.23 -6.60 20.90
C ALA A 137 7.24 -6.98 19.80
N ASP A 138 7.77 -8.21 19.82
CA ASP A 138 8.66 -8.78 18.82
C ASP A 138 7.92 -9.56 17.71
N LEU A 139 6.58 -9.72 17.81
CA LEU A 139 5.77 -10.41 16.80
C LEU A 139 5.63 -9.53 15.56
N GLY A 140 6.18 -10.02 14.45
CA GLY A 140 6.06 -9.36 13.15
C GLY A 140 4.86 -9.84 12.34
N ALA A 141 4.65 -11.18 12.26
CA ALA A 141 3.55 -11.72 11.49
C ALA A 141 3.02 -13.05 12.04
N VAL A 142 1.73 -13.31 11.78
CA VAL A 142 1.08 -14.60 12.00
C VAL A 142 0.70 -15.19 10.64
N ILE A 143 1.10 -16.45 10.41
CA ILE A 143 0.84 -17.15 9.16
C ILE A 143 -0.30 -18.16 9.36
N PHE A 144 -1.33 -18.02 8.54
CA PHE A 144 -2.49 -18.91 8.52
C PHE A 144 -2.47 -19.82 7.32
N ASP A 145 -2.78 -21.10 7.50
CA ASP A 145 -3.21 -21.97 6.42
C ASP A 145 -4.71 -21.79 6.20
N VAL A 146 -5.06 -21.23 5.08
CA VAL A 146 -6.44 -20.90 4.69
C VAL A 146 -6.96 -21.82 3.57
N THR A 147 -6.25 -22.91 3.26
CA THR A 147 -6.60 -23.85 2.19
C THR A 147 -8.00 -24.41 2.37
N GLY A 148 -8.44 -24.61 3.61
CA GLY A 148 -9.73 -25.22 3.92
C GLY A 148 -10.96 -24.34 3.84
N LEU A 149 -10.81 -23.04 3.53
CA LEU A 149 -11.95 -22.13 3.37
C LEU A 149 -12.94 -22.67 2.30
N PRO A 150 -14.24 -22.47 2.50
CA PRO A 150 -14.90 -21.63 3.51
C PRO A 150 -15.17 -22.31 4.88
N ASP A 151 -14.63 -23.50 5.14
CA ASP A 151 -14.81 -24.18 6.42
C ASP A 151 -13.87 -23.58 7.48
N PRO A 152 -14.38 -22.77 8.45
CA PRO A 152 -13.54 -22.06 9.42
C PRO A 152 -12.77 -23.00 10.35
N SER A 153 -13.26 -24.25 10.56
CA SER A 153 -12.59 -25.25 11.40
C SER A 153 -11.28 -25.76 10.80
N LYS A 154 -11.08 -25.52 9.52
CA LYS A 154 -9.87 -25.94 8.78
C LYS A 154 -8.82 -24.84 8.66
N VAL A 155 -9.13 -23.62 9.04
CA VAL A 155 -8.15 -22.52 9.13
C VAL A 155 -7.26 -22.74 10.35
N LYS A 156 -5.95 -22.61 10.17
CA LYS A 156 -4.97 -22.89 11.25
C LYS A 156 -3.86 -21.85 11.24
N VAL A 157 -3.48 -21.38 12.42
CA VAL A 157 -2.18 -20.71 12.60
C VAL A 157 -1.08 -21.76 12.44
N VAL A 158 -0.17 -21.57 11.49
CA VAL A 158 0.92 -22.49 11.18
C VAL A 158 2.28 -21.97 11.62
N ALA A 159 2.46 -20.66 11.71
CA ALA A 159 3.69 -20.03 12.17
C ALA A 159 3.46 -18.64 12.75
N ARG A 160 4.44 -18.18 13.54
CA ARG A 160 4.57 -16.80 14.00
C ARG A 160 5.98 -16.34 13.74
N ILE A 161 6.14 -15.32 12.91
CA ILE A 161 7.44 -14.72 12.63
C ILE A 161 7.70 -13.66 13.68
N ARG A 162 8.85 -13.78 14.37
CA ARG A 162 9.27 -12.87 15.43
C ARG A 162 10.64 -12.28 15.11
N TYR A 163 10.81 -11.00 15.43
CA TYR A 163 12.08 -10.30 15.27
C TYR A 163 12.49 -9.57 16.54
N PRO A 164 13.08 -10.28 17.52
CA PRO A 164 13.40 -9.70 18.84
C PRO A 164 14.54 -8.67 18.81
N LYS A 165 15.33 -8.60 17.73
CA LYS A 165 16.42 -7.61 17.60
C LYS A 165 15.88 -6.18 17.55
N ALA A 166 14.74 -5.95 16.89
CA ALA A 166 14.07 -4.66 16.83
C ALA A 166 12.56 -4.85 17.11
N PRO A 167 12.17 -4.88 18.39
CA PRO A 167 10.76 -4.97 18.76
C PRO A 167 9.95 -3.79 18.24
N GLY A 168 8.72 -4.05 17.84
CA GLY A 168 7.79 -3.09 17.24
C GLY A 168 6.94 -3.74 16.15
N GLY A 169 7.29 -4.97 15.75
CA GLY A 169 6.59 -5.72 14.71
C GLY A 169 6.90 -5.25 13.29
N PHE A 170 6.02 -5.62 12.35
CA PHE A 170 6.13 -5.27 10.93
C PHE A 170 4.99 -4.34 10.55
N HIS A 171 5.32 -3.19 10.00
CA HIS A 171 4.34 -2.22 9.53
C HIS A 171 3.72 -2.68 8.22
N ASN A 172 4.53 -2.77 7.15
CA ASN A 172 4.12 -3.27 5.84
C ASN A 172 4.87 -4.54 5.44
N THR A 173 4.24 -5.34 4.59
CA THR A 173 4.75 -6.63 4.18
C THR A 173 4.39 -6.93 2.73
N PHE A 174 5.14 -7.85 2.10
CA PHE A 174 4.88 -8.27 0.74
C PHE A 174 5.24 -9.75 0.54
N ALA A 175 4.29 -10.55 0.06
CA ALA A 175 4.53 -11.94 -0.31
C ALA A 175 4.83 -12.00 -1.82
N TYR A 176 5.93 -12.63 -2.20
CA TYR A 176 6.43 -12.60 -3.56
C TYR A 176 6.86 -13.98 -4.08
N LYS A 177 6.35 -14.37 -5.25
CA LYS A 177 6.86 -15.54 -5.98
C LYS A 177 8.13 -15.14 -6.73
N HIS A 178 9.26 -15.49 -6.15
CA HIS A 178 10.58 -15.18 -6.68
C HIS A 178 10.92 -16.00 -7.94
N SER A 179 11.76 -15.47 -8.82
CA SER A 179 12.14 -16.11 -10.08
C SER A 179 12.85 -17.46 -9.91
N ASP A 180 13.46 -17.73 -8.75
CA ASP A 180 14.06 -19.02 -8.42
C ASP A 180 13.05 -20.08 -7.94
N GLY A 181 11.78 -19.73 -7.85
CA GLY A 181 10.68 -20.62 -7.48
C GLY A 181 10.26 -20.58 -6.01
N ARG A 182 11.04 -19.94 -5.13
CA ARG A 182 10.66 -19.75 -3.72
C ARG A 182 9.51 -18.73 -3.59
N VAL A 183 8.76 -18.82 -2.51
CA VAL A 183 7.88 -17.73 -2.08
C VAL A 183 8.55 -17.00 -0.94
N LEU A 184 8.85 -15.72 -1.17
CA LEU A 184 9.55 -14.86 -0.22
C LEU A 184 8.57 -13.90 0.45
N TYR A 185 8.90 -13.51 1.67
CA TYR A 185 8.15 -12.52 2.45
C TYR A 185 9.08 -11.40 2.86
N PHE A 186 8.78 -10.23 2.33
CA PHE A 186 9.48 -9.00 2.67
C PHE A 186 8.70 -8.31 3.79
N ALA A 187 9.40 -7.73 4.75
CA ALA A 187 8.78 -7.07 5.89
C ALA A 187 9.55 -5.82 6.28
N THR A 188 8.85 -4.74 6.56
CA THR A 188 9.44 -3.56 7.20
C THR A 188 9.75 -3.87 8.66
N VAL A 189 10.79 -3.25 9.16
CA VAL A 189 11.18 -3.33 10.56
C VAL A 189 11.69 -1.97 11.00
N ASN A 190 11.63 -1.69 12.29
CA ASN A 190 12.08 -0.40 12.85
C ASN A 190 13.61 -0.30 12.92
N GLU A 191 14.26 -0.63 11.81
CA GLU A 191 15.71 -0.57 11.56
C GLU A 191 15.97 -0.10 10.12
N GLY A 192 17.22 0.19 9.79
CA GLY A 192 17.65 0.72 8.48
C GLY A 192 17.63 -0.29 7.32
N HIS A 193 16.73 -1.26 7.32
CA HIS A 193 16.60 -2.29 6.28
C HIS A 193 15.20 -2.91 6.28
N ALA A 194 14.84 -3.61 5.20
CA ALA A 194 13.73 -4.54 5.17
C ALA A 194 14.24 -5.98 5.32
N LEU A 195 13.45 -6.84 5.94
CA LEU A 195 13.76 -8.25 6.17
C LEU A 195 13.23 -9.12 5.04
N VAL A 196 13.93 -10.20 4.70
CA VAL A 196 13.49 -11.15 3.67
C VAL A 196 13.46 -12.56 4.27
N TYR A 197 12.26 -13.15 4.34
CA TYR A 197 12.03 -14.49 4.84
C TYR A 197 11.68 -15.47 3.71
N ASP A 198 12.06 -16.73 3.87
CA ASP A 198 11.71 -17.84 2.99
C ASP A 198 10.43 -18.51 3.52
N LEU A 199 9.29 -18.25 2.88
CA LEU A 199 7.99 -18.80 3.31
C LEU A 199 7.87 -20.30 3.11
N ASP A 200 8.59 -20.90 2.14
CA ASP A 200 8.64 -22.35 2.00
C ASP A 200 9.19 -23.00 3.28
N LYS A 201 10.24 -22.42 3.87
CA LYS A 201 10.80 -22.88 5.15
C LYS A 201 9.84 -22.62 6.31
N VAL A 202 9.20 -21.45 6.35
CA VAL A 202 8.25 -21.08 7.41
C VAL A 202 7.12 -22.09 7.49
N VAL A 203 6.44 -22.39 6.37
CA VAL A 203 5.26 -23.26 6.37
C VAL A 203 5.61 -24.75 6.41
N SER A 204 6.83 -25.13 6.04
CA SER A 204 7.29 -26.53 6.20
C SER A 204 7.66 -26.88 7.63
N GLY A 205 7.72 -25.90 8.54
CA GLY A 205 8.12 -26.10 9.94
C GLY A 205 9.64 -26.30 10.13
N ALA A 206 10.45 -25.78 9.19
CA ALA A 206 11.90 -25.74 9.35
C ALA A 206 12.29 -24.90 10.59
N ASP A 207 13.51 -25.08 11.07
CA ASP A 207 14.04 -24.30 12.19
C ASP A 207 13.94 -22.80 11.91
N SER A 208 13.34 -22.06 12.84
CA SER A 208 13.05 -20.63 12.68
C SER A 208 14.32 -19.78 12.49
N SER A 209 15.47 -20.24 12.95
CA SER A 209 16.76 -19.58 12.71
C SER A 209 17.17 -19.56 11.23
N THR A 210 16.53 -20.38 10.38
CA THR A 210 16.79 -20.47 8.94
C THR A 210 15.80 -19.69 8.07
N TRP A 211 14.75 -19.09 8.66
CA TRP A 211 13.69 -18.42 7.92
C TRP A 211 14.12 -17.10 7.31
N LEU A 212 14.85 -16.28 8.09
CA LEU A 212 15.43 -15.03 7.62
C LEU A 212 16.62 -15.34 6.71
N ILE A 213 16.55 -14.90 5.44
CA ILE A 213 17.56 -15.20 4.43
C ILE A 213 18.29 -13.99 3.90
N GLY A 214 17.77 -12.78 4.12
CA GLY A 214 18.39 -11.55 3.63
C GLY A 214 17.82 -10.30 4.27
N GLU A 215 18.52 -9.20 4.02
CA GLU A 215 18.16 -7.86 4.46
C GLU A 215 18.40 -6.90 3.29
N VAL A 216 17.42 -6.03 2.98
CA VAL A 216 17.57 -4.99 1.95
C VAL A 216 17.84 -3.66 2.67
N PRO A 217 19.05 -3.10 2.58
CA PRO A 217 19.39 -1.86 3.29
C PRO A 217 18.59 -0.66 2.77
N ASN A 218 18.23 0.28 3.65
CA ASN A 218 17.80 1.60 3.22
C ASN A 218 19.05 2.48 2.99
N PRO A 219 19.33 2.90 1.73
CA PRO A 219 20.57 3.61 1.40
C PRO A 219 20.54 5.08 1.77
N THR A 220 19.37 5.62 2.09
CA THR A 220 19.13 7.06 2.30
C THR A 220 18.69 7.34 3.73
N PRO A 221 19.59 7.23 4.72
CA PRO A 221 19.22 7.44 6.11
C PRO A 221 18.83 8.91 6.36
N PHE A 222 17.59 9.14 6.72
CA PHE A 222 17.11 10.43 7.19
C PHE A 222 17.39 10.54 8.69
N LYS A 223 18.42 11.26 9.05
CA LYS A 223 18.95 11.31 10.43
C LYS A 223 18.05 11.99 11.45
N ALA A 224 17.01 12.72 11.01
CA ALA A 224 16.18 13.51 11.93
C ALA A 224 15.33 12.66 12.90
N PHE A 225 14.98 11.41 12.54
CA PHE A 225 14.16 10.52 13.36
C PHE A 225 14.92 9.32 13.96
N GLY A 226 16.24 9.27 13.82
CA GLY A 226 17.09 8.28 14.48
C GLY A 226 17.34 7.01 13.68
N THR A 227 16.34 6.35 13.14
CA THR A 227 16.47 5.13 12.31
C THR A 227 15.89 5.38 10.92
N ALA A 228 16.62 4.96 9.89
CA ALA A 228 16.19 5.06 8.52
C ALA A 228 15.45 3.77 8.12
N SER A 229 14.21 3.62 8.53
CA SER A 229 13.38 2.46 8.16
C SER A 229 12.73 2.62 6.78
N TYR A 230 12.44 1.51 6.12
CA TYR A 230 11.42 1.50 5.08
C TYR A 230 10.04 1.66 5.70
N HIS A 231 9.16 2.35 4.97
CA HIS A 231 7.74 2.42 5.32
C HIS A 231 6.97 1.35 4.56
N ASP A 232 7.10 1.34 3.23
CA ASP A 232 6.44 0.39 2.35
C ASP A 232 7.32 0.01 1.16
N PHE A 233 6.92 -1.00 0.40
CA PHE A 233 7.64 -1.45 -0.79
C PHE A 233 6.78 -2.34 -1.68
N TYR A 234 7.20 -2.43 -2.93
CA TYR A 234 6.77 -3.45 -3.87
C TYR A 234 7.92 -4.33 -4.29
N VAL A 235 7.65 -5.59 -4.59
CA VAL A 235 8.62 -6.51 -5.17
C VAL A 235 8.04 -7.10 -6.44
N GLY A 236 8.81 -7.06 -7.52
CA GLY A 236 8.34 -7.55 -8.80
C GLY A 236 9.48 -8.01 -9.71
N TYR A 237 9.13 -8.80 -10.72
CA TYR A 237 10.09 -9.28 -11.72
C TYR A 237 10.10 -8.38 -12.95
N ASP A 238 11.26 -7.89 -13.31
CA ASP A 238 11.48 -7.14 -14.54
C ASP A 238 11.96 -8.11 -15.64
N ALA A 239 11.06 -8.42 -16.57
CA ALA A 239 11.33 -9.33 -17.66
C ALA A 239 12.38 -8.78 -18.66
N ALA A 240 12.56 -7.46 -18.76
CA ALA A 240 13.53 -6.85 -19.65
C ALA A 240 14.98 -7.04 -19.16
N THR A 241 15.17 -6.98 -17.85
CA THR A 241 16.50 -7.16 -17.21
C THR A 241 16.70 -8.54 -16.60
N HIS A 242 15.67 -9.37 -16.56
CA HIS A 242 15.64 -10.67 -15.88
C HIS A 242 16.03 -10.58 -14.39
N GLN A 243 15.52 -9.55 -13.72
CA GLN A 243 15.82 -9.28 -12.31
C GLN A 243 14.55 -9.26 -11.49
N ASP A 244 14.62 -9.85 -10.29
CA ASP A 244 13.68 -9.57 -9.23
C ASP A 244 14.07 -8.24 -8.58
N LYS A 245 13.17 -7.29 -8.52
CA LYS A 245 13.43 -5.93 -8.04
C LYS A 245 12.59 -5.59 -6.82
N PHE A 246 13.21 -4.96 -5.85
CA PHE A 246 12.59 -4.36 -4.69
C PHE A 246 12.52 -2.84 -4.88
N TYR A 247 11.34 -2.27 -4.73
CA TYR A 247 11.04 -0.86 -4.88
C TYR A 247 10.63 -0.32 -3.52
N GLY A 248 11.58 0.24 -2.78
CA GLY A 248 11.38 0.64 -1.39
C GLY A 248 11.11 2.13 -1.23
N ALA A 249 10.15 2.45 -0.39
CA ALA A 249 9.83 3.78 0.10
C ALA A 249 10.14 3.88 1.59
N GLY A 250 10.73 4.97 2.05
CA GLY A 250 11.08 5.12 3.46
C GLY A 250 11.71 6.45 3.78
N LEU A 251 12.28 6.55 4.97
CA LEU A 251 12.96 7.76 5.40
C LEU A 251 14.17 8.04 4.53
N GLY A 252 14.15 9.21 3.88
CA GLY A 252 15.19 9.69 2.97
C GLY A 252 14.86 9.51 1.48
N GLY A 253 13.72 8.94 1.12
CA GLY A 253 13.27 8.80 -0.25
C GLY A 253 12.98 7.37 -0.68
N TYR A 254 13.16 7.11 -1.99
CA TYR A 254 12.87 5.82 -2.59
C TYR A 254 14.17 5.18 -3.10
N SER A 255 14.18 3.84 -3.13
CA SER A 255 15.33 3.09 -3.65
C SER A 255 14.89 1.84 -4.41
N VAL A 256 15.66 1.49 -5.45
CA VAL A 256 15.43 0.28 -6.23
C VAL A 256 16.64 -0.64 -6.10
N TRP A 257 16.37 -1.91 -5.81
CA TRP A 257 17.37 -2.94 -5.59
C TRP A 257 17.12 -4.15 -6.48
N ASP A 258 18.18 -4.72 -7.03
CA ASP A 258 18.19 -6.07 -7.58
C ASP A 258 18.25 -7.06 -6.42
N VAL A 259 17.18 -7.82 -6.24
CA VAL A 259 17.02 -8.87 -5.21
C VAL A 259 16.93 -10.26 -5.83
N THR A 260 17.39 -10.44 -7.08
CA THR A 260 17.52 -11.77 -7.72
C THR A 260 18.35 -12.74 -6.88
N LYS A 261 19.22 -12.19 -6.03
CA LYS A 261 19.87 -12.89 -4.93
C LYS A 261 19.49 -12.20 -3.63
N PRO A 262 18.40 -12.59 -2.97
CA PRO A 262 17.90 -11.88 -1.80
C PRO A 262 18.89 -11.89 -0.62
N GLU A 263 19.80 -12.86 -0.59
CA GLU A 263 20.89 -12.94 0.38
C GLU A 263 22.02 -11.91 0.14
N ALA A 264 22.05 -11.29 -1.03
CA ALA A 264 23.07 -10.31 -1.44
C ALA A 264 22.46 -9.25 -2.38
N PRO A 265 21.53 -8.43 -1.91
CA PRO A 265 20.87 -7.40 -2.72
C PRO A 265 21.85 -6.37 -3.26
N LYS A 266 21.58 -5.85 -4.45
CA LYS A 266 22.39 -4.83 -5.09
C LYS A 266 21.57 -3.60 -5.38
N GLN A 267 22.01 -2.45 -4.88
CA GLN A 267 21.37 -1.18 -5.19
C GLN A 267 21.51 -0.88 -6.68
N LEU A 268 20.40 -0.49 -7.31
CA LEU A 268 20.37 -0.03 -8.71
C LEU A 268 20.42 1.50 -8.75
N PHE A 269 19.44 2.15 -8.15
CA PHE A 269 19.36 3.62 -8.09
C PHE A 269 18.46 4.07 -6.92
N THR A 270 18.43 5.39 -6.72
CA THR A 270 17.56 6.05 -5.75
C THR A 270 16.69 7.09 -6.44
N ILE A 271 15.61 7.48 -5.77
CA ILE A 271 14.80 8.66 -6.08
C ILE A 271 14.78 9.50 -4.81
N THR A 272 15.61 10.55 -4.79
CA THR A 272 15.76 11.42 -3.63
C THR A 272 15.77 12.88 -4.08
N GLY A 273 15.29 13.76 -3.23
CA GLY A 273 15.22 15.18 -3.53
C GLY A 273 14.35 15.93 -2.54
N LEU A 274 14.18 17.21 -2.77
CA LEU A 274 13.37 18.05 -1.89
C LEU A 274 11.91 17.56 -1.84
N GLY A 275 11.39 17.39 -0.63
CA GLY A 275 10.02 16.93 -0.40
C GLY A 275 9.80 15.43 -0.60
N LEU A 276 10.87 14.63 -0.59
CA LEU A 276 10.83 13.17 -0.68
C LEU A 276 11.38 12.49 0.58
N ASP A 277 11.66 13.26 1.62
CA ASP A 277 12.37 12.77 2.83
C ASP A 277 11.59 11.74 3.64
N ILE A 278 10.26 11.70 3.49
CA ILE A 278 9.39 10.68 4.08
C ILE A 278 8.57 10.07 2.94
N ALA A 279 9.16 9.11 2.27
CA ALA A 279 8.53 8.35 1.22
C ALA A 279 7.62 7.28 1.83
N HIS A 280 6.38 7.16 1.33
CA HIS A 280 5.38 6.27 1.86
C HIS A 280 5.22 5.02 1.00
N THR A 281 4.74 5.14 -0.23
CA THR A 281 4.45 4.02 -1.12
C THR A 281 5.15 4.17 -2.47
N PHE A 282 5.67 3.08 -3.03
CA PHE A 282 6.36 3.03 -4.32
C PHE A 282 5.88 1.84 -5.15
N THR A 283 5.05 2.08 -6.17
CA THR A 283 4.51 1.04 -7.03
C THR A 283 5.00 1.22 -8.47
N PRO A 284 5.75 0.25 -9.04
CA PRO A 284 6.16 0.30 -10.44
C PRO A 284 5.00 -0.04 -11.37
N SER A 285 5.09 0.41 -12.63
CA SER A 285 4.30 -0.16 -13.71
C SER A 285 4.73 -1.62 -13.95
N PRO A 286 3.84 -2.46 -14.52
CA PRO A 286 4.16 -3.88 -14.76
C PRO A 286 5.40 -4.14 -15.61
N ASP A 287 5.81 -3.20 -16.46
CA ASP A 287 7.04 -3.28 -17.25
C ASP A 287 8.26 -2.64 -16.55
N GLY A 288 8.10 -2.17 -15.31
CA GLY A 288 9.13 -1.49 -14.53
C GLY A 288 9.61 -0.15 -15.10
N LYS A 289 8.97 0.36 -16.16
CA LYS A 289 9.40 1.57 -16.85
C LYS A 289 8.98 2.85 -16.16
N TYR A 290 7.79 2.84 -15.60
CA TYR A 290 7.24 3.96 -14.83
C TYR A 290 7.04 3.58 -13.38
N ALA A 291 6.80 4.56 -12.54
CA ALA A 291 6.35 4.34 -11.17
C ALA A 291 5.38 5.43 -10.73
N VAL A 292 4.54 5.05 -9.79
CA VAL A 292 3.74 5.97 -8.98
C VAL A 292 4.30 5.96 -7.58
N THR A 293 4.52 7.12 -7.00
CA THR A 293 4.99 7.25 -5.62
C THR A 293 4.17 8.26 -4.84
N GLU A 294 4.16 8.06 -3.55
CA GLU A 294 3.40 8.88 -2.62
C GLU A 294 4.23 9.19 -1.36
N THR A 295 3.95 10.32 -0.75
CA THR A 295 4.60 10.82 0.46
C THR A 295 3.56 11.22 1.51
N GLU A 296 2.54 10.54 1.75
CA GLU A 296 1.51 10.68 2.80
C GLU A 296 1.45 12.06 3.53
N TYR A 297 1.44 13.14 2.73
CA TYR A 297 1.35 14.52 3.22
C TYR A 297 0.29 15.31 2.46
N GLN A 298 -0.40 16.18 3.19
CA GLN A 298 -1.25 17.19 2.57
C GLN A 298 -0.44 18.06 1.61
N TYR A 299 -1.10 18.53 0.55
CA TYR A 299 -0.52 19.41 -0.49
C TYR A 299 0.59 18.76 -1.31
N THR A 300 0.77 17.46 -1.22
CA THR A 300 1.71 16.69 -2.04
C THR A 300 0.98 15.75 -3.00
N PRO A 301 1.10 15.96 -4.32
CA PRO A 301 0.53 15.03 -5.28
C PRO A 301 1.28 13.70 -5.28
N LEU A 302 0.58 12.62 -5.69
CA LEU A 302 1.27 11.43 -6.17
C LEU A 302 2.15 11.83 -7.34
N LYS A 303 3.37 11.30 -7.39
CA LYS A 303 4.36 11.63 -8.42
C LYS A 303 4.51 10.46 -9.38
N ILE A 304 4.60 10.78 -10.67
CA ILE A 304 4.84 9.81 -11.74
C ILE A 304 6.28 9.96 -12.20
N TRP A 305 6.99 8.87 -12.25
CA TRP A 305 8.41 8.80 -12.59
C TRP A 305 8.63 7.98 -13.87
N ASP A 306 9.59 8.39 -14.69
CA ASP A 306 10.21 7.53 -15.69
C ASP A 306 11.48 6.91 -15.07
N LEU A 307 11.50 5.60 -14.93
CA LEU A 307 12.59 4.87 -14.30
C LEU A 307 13.68 4.42 -15.30
N THR A 308 13.51 4.73 -16.58
CA THR A 308 14.37 4.24 -17.67
C THR A 308 15.84 4.61 -17.43
N ASP A 309 16.11 5.86 -17.04
CA ASP A 309 17.46 6.33 -16.79
C ASP A 309 18.14 5.61 -15.60
N GLY A 310 17.38 5.27 -14.55
CA GLY A 310 17.89 4.51 -13.41
C GLY A 310 18.27 3.07 -13.76
N GLN A 311 17.66 2.52 -14.80
CA GLN A 311 17.90 1.13 -15.22
C GLN A 311 19.09 0.97 -16.17
N ASP A 312 19.67 2.07 -16.65
CA ASP A 312 20.84 2.06 -17.55
C ASP A 312 22.17 1.68 -16.86
N GLY A 313 22.15 1.56 -15.53
CA GLY A 313 23.30 1.24 -14.68
C GLY A 313 24.30 2.39 -14.52
N LYS A 314 24.00 3.58 -15.01
CA LYS A 314 24.84 4.80 -14.95
C LYS A 314 24.25 5.84 -14.03
N THR A 315 22.93 6.06 -14.14
CA THR A 315 22.21 7.02 -13.31
C THR A 315 22.02 6.45 -11.91
N GLN A 316 22.56 7.14 -10.90
CA GLN A 316 22.50 6.70 -9.51
C GLN A 316 21.30 7.28 -8.75
N ASN A 317 20.74 8.39 -9.24
CA ASN A 317 19.59 9.05 -8.62
C ASN A 317 18.72 9.71 -9.69
N ILE A 318 17.41 9.54 -9.56
CA ILE A 318 16.41 10.26 -10.34
C ILE A 318 15.78 11.30 -9.37
N ASP A 319 15.77 12.57 -9.72
CA ASP A 319 15.35 13.65 -8.83
C ASP A 319 14.15 14.44 -9.36
N THR A 320 13.68 14.14 -10.56
CA THR A 320 12.61 14.90 -11.22
C THR A 320 11.50 13.98 -11.69
N PRO A 321 10.26 14.11 -11.14
CA PRO A 321 9.10 13.40 -11.65
C PRO A 321 8.67 13.95 -13.01
N ILE A 322 8.09 13.11 -13.85
CA ILE A 322 7.59 13.52 -15.17
C ILE A 322 6.21 14.16 -15.09
N SER A 323 5.44 13.88 -14.05
CA SER A 323 4.12 14.45 -13.78
C SER A 323 3.66 14.15 -12.36
N GLY A 324 2.44 14.57 -12.01
CA GLY A 324 1.80 14.23 -10.76
C GLY A 324 0.28 14.28 -10.85
N TRP A 325 -0.37 13.68 -9.86
CA TRP A 325 -1.83 13.65 -9.74
C TRP A 325 -2.24 13.83 -8.27
N THR A 326 -3.36 14.49 -8.03
CA THR A 326 -4.02 14.57 -6.73
C THR A 326 -5.53 14.68 -6.89
N ALA A 327 -6.29 14.16 -5.95
CA ALA A 327 -7.74 14.36 -5.87
C ALA A 327 -8.07 15.73 -5.26
N ASP A 328 -7.82 15.89 -3.99
CA ASP A 328 -7.92 17.19 -3.28
C ASP A 328 -6.55 17.53 -2.66
N TRP A 329 -6.13 18.77 -2.80
CA TRP A 329 -4.86 19.23 -2.24
C TRP A 329 -4.83 19.28 -0.70
N ARG A 330 -5.99 19.28 -0.07
CA ARG A 330 -6.13 19.34 1.38
C ARG A 330 -6.11 17.97 2.03
N ASP A 331 -6.37 16.93 1.25
CA ASP A 331 -6.30 15.55 1.70
C ASP A 331 -4.97 14.93 1.32
N LEU A 332 -4.75 13.71 1.76
CA LEU A 332 -3.59 12.90 1.42
C LEU A 332 -4.04 11.52 0.94
N SER A 333 -3.22 10.91 0.14
CA SER A 333 -3.42 9.53 -0.28
C SER A 333 -2.69 8.61 0.70
N HIS A 334 -3.14 7.36 0.83
CA HIS A 334 -2.48 6.37 1.65
C HIS A 334 -1.83 5.27 0.79
N ASN A 335 -2.62 4.39 0.20
CA ASN A 335 -2.10 3.29 -0.62
C ASN A 335 -2.66 3.35 -2.05
N HIS A 336 -1.97 2.71 -2.97
CA HIS A 336 -2.46 2.60 -4.33
C HIS A 336 -2.05 1.28 -5.00
N GLU A 337 -2.93 0.80 -5.88
CA GLU A 337 -2.74 -0.38 -6.72
C GLU A 337 -2.70 0.00 -8.20
N VAL A 338 -1.67 -0.46 -8.89
CA VAL A 338 -1.52 -0.22 -10.33
C VAL A 338 -2.03 -1.41 -11.13
N ARG A 339 -3.02 -1.16 -11.96
CA ARG A 339 -3.50 -2.07 -13.02
C ARG A 339 -3.45 -1.32 -14.34
N TRP A 340 -2.24 -1.18 -14.87
CA TRP A 340 -1.95 -0.30 -16.00
C TRP A 340 -3.05 -0.37 -17.09
N PRO A 341 -3.61 0.77 -17.58
CA PRO A 341 -3.16 2.15 -17.26
C PRO A 341 -3.81 2.78 -16.03
N TYR A 342 -4.61 2.06 -15.26
CA TYR A 342 -5.32 2.60 -14.11
C TYR A 342 -4.49 2.52 -12.83
N VAL A 343 -4.69 3.53 -11.97
CA VAL A 343 -4.21 3.56 -10.59
C VAL A 343 -5.41 3.74 -9.68
N PHE A 344 -5.59 2.79 -8.76
CA PHE A 344 -6.63 2.79 -7.75
C PHE A 344 -6.01 3.24 -6.44
N VAL A 345 -6.58 4.26 -5.80
CA VAL A 345 -6.00 4.92 -4.63
C VAL A 345 -7.00 4.90 -3.49
N SER A 346 -6.57 4.45 -2.32
CA SER A 346 -7.24 4.73 -1.06
C SER A 346 -6.75 6.09 -0.54
N ALA A 347 -7.61 7.10 -0.64
CA ALA A 347 -7.24 8.49 -0.42
C ALA A 347 -7.95 9.03 0.83
N TYR A 348 -7.73 8.40 1.96
CA TYR A 348 -8.29 8.78 3.26
C TYR A 348 -9.72 9.37 3.16
N GLU A 349 -9.91 10.67 3.47
CA GLU A 349 -11.21 11.34 3.45
C GLU A 349 -11.83 11.44 2.05
N ASP A 350 -11.01 11.37 0.99
CA ASP A 350 -11.46 11.35 -0.40
C ASP A 350 -11.92 9.95 -0.87
N GLY A 351 -11.79 8.91 -0.02
CA GLY A 351 -12.27 7.57 -0.32
C GLY A 351 -11.50 6.87 -1.43
N LEU A 352 -12.23 6.15 -2.29
CA LEU A 352 -11.66 5.53 -3.49
C LEU A 352 -11.47 6.59 -4.57
N GLN A 353 -10.25 6.73 -5.07
CA GLN A 353 -9.94 7.55 -6.23
C GLN A 353 -9.32 6.70 -7.34
N ILE A 354 -9.61 7.02 -8.59
CA ILE A 354 -9.09 6.27 -9.74
C ILE A 354 -8.63 7.27 -10.79
N PHE A 355 -7.39 7.14 -11.24
CA PHE A 355 -6.87 7.91 -12.36
C PHE A 355 -6.19 7.03 -13.40
N ASP A 356 -6.05 7.52 -14.63
CA ASP A 356 -5.42 6.78 -15.70
C ASP A 356 -4.07 7.38 -16.12
N LEU A 357 -3.15 6.51 -16.49
CA LEU A 357 -1.81 6.78 -16.99
C LEU A 357 -1.66 6.41 -18.48
N LYS A 358 -2.74 6.46 -19.27
CA LYS A 358 -2.65 6.31 -20.74
C LYS A 358 -1.66 7.29 -21.33
N ASN A 359 -1.59 8.48 -20.77
CA ASN A 359 -0.52 9.43 -20.98
C ASN A 359 0.16 9.74 -19.63
N PRO A 360 1.32 9.13 -19.30
CA PRO A 360 1.99 9.35 -18.03
C PRO A 360 2.41 10.81 -17.77
N LEU A 361 2.51 11.64 -18.83
CA LEU A 361 2.80 13.08 -18.71
C LEU A 361 1.56 13.92 -18.34
N ALA A 362 0.37 13.34 -18.39
CA ALA A 362 -0.87 14.03 -18.11
C ALA A 362 -1.91 13.07 -17.53
N PRO A 363 -1.72 12.59 -16.29
CA PRO A 363 -2.67 11.74 -15.60
C PRO A 363 -4.06 12.38 -15.53
N LYS A 364 -5.11 11.58 -15.59
CA LYS A 364 -6.49 12.05 -15.54
C LYS A 364 -7.31 11.25 -14.56
N THR A 365 -8.08 11.93 -13.71
CA THR A 365 -9.11 11.29 -12.90
C THR A 365 -10.13 10.59 -13.81
N ASP A 366 -10.36 9.30 -13.56
CA ASP A 366 -11.30 8.48 -14.33
C ASP A 366 -12.53 8.10 -13.49
N GLY A 367 -12.41 8.03 -12.16
CA GLY A 367 -13.53 7.73 -11.28
C GLY A 367 -13.20 7.92 -9.81
N HIS A 368 -14.24 7.86 -8.96
CA HIS A 368 -14.08 7.99 -7.51
C HIS A 368 -15.35 7.57 -6.77
N TYR A 369 -15.21 7.34 -5.44
CA TYR A 369 -16.32 7.10 -4.54
C TYR A 369 -15.95 7.48 -3.11
N TYR A 370 -16.71 8.36 -2.46
CA TYR A 370 -16.50 8.71 -1.05
C TYR A 370 -17.06 7.63 -0.13
N THR A 371 -16.28 7.24 0.86
CA THR A 371 -16.60 6.18 1.79
C THR A 371 -16.91 6.66 3.22
N CYS A 372 -16.57 7.91 3.55
CA CYS A 372 -16.93 8.53 4.82
C CYS A 372 -17.57 9.91 4.63
N GLU A 373 -18.36 10.32 5.60
CA GLU A 373 -18.83 11.72 5.72
C GLU A 373 -17.75 12.56 6.43
N CYS A 374 -16.51 12.44 5.99
CA CYS A 374 -15.40 13.17 6.54
C CYS A 374 -15.40 14.59 6.02
N THR A 375 -15.07 15.54 6.87
CA THR A 375 -14.96 16.95 6.48
C THR A 375 -13.49 17.30 6.39
N HIS A 376 -13.03 17.78 5.26
CA HIS A 376 -11.67 18.28 5.06
C HIS A 376 -11.43 19.61 5.82
N GLU A 377 -12.17 19.84 6.90
CA GLU A 377 -12.08 21.05 7.72
C GLU A 377 -10.93 20.97 8.74
N HIS A 378 -10.31 19.81 8.87
CA HIS A 378 -9.18 19.64 9.76
C HIS A 378 -7.90 20.17 9.08
N GLY A 379 -7.69 21.47 9.20
CA GLY A 379 -6.40 22.07 8.86
C GLY A 379 -5.28 21.62 9.80
N PHE A 380 -4.07 22.04 9.54
CA PHE A 380 -2.91 21.88 10.43
C PHE A 380 -3.28 22.18 11.89
N GLY A 381 -3.29 21.17 12.73
CA GLY A 381 -3.68 21.29 14.13
C GLY A 381 -4.64 20.20 14.54
N GLY A 382 -4.13 18.99 14.71
CA GLY A 382 -4.88 17.83 15.12
C GLY A 382 -5.77 18.05 16.33
N THR A 383 -6.81 17.25 16.46
CA THR A 383 -7.62 17.23 17.68
C THR A 383 -6.75 16.71 18.84
N PRO A 384 -6.93 17.27 20.05
CA PRO A 384 -6.12 16.94 21.24
C PRO A 384 -6.23 15.49 21.72
N ASP A 385 -7.09 14.67 21.10
CA ASP A 385 -7.55 13.41 21.69
C ASP A 385 -6.54 12.26 21.64
N ASN A 386 -5.46 12.36 20.85
CA ASN A 386 -4.47 11.28 20.75
C ASN A 386 -3.03 11.69 21.06
N GLY A 387 -2.81 12.92 21.56
CA GLY A 387 -1.50 13.40 21.99
C GLY A 387 -0.50 13.67 20.86
N TRP A 388 -0.94 13.54 19.61
CA TRP A 388 -0.17 13.95 18.45
C TRP A 388 -0.71 15.29 17.97
N GLU A 389 0.03 16.34 18.22
CA GLU A 389 -0.14 17.64 17.53
C GLU A 389 0.31 17.46 16.09
N SER A 390 -0.28 16.51 15.36
CA SER A 390 0.18 16.22 14.03
C SER A 390 -0.71 16.92 13.02
N THR A 391 -0.09 17.24 11.93
CA THR A 391 -0.67 17.57 10.64
C THR A 391 -1.58 16.47 10.07
N ILE A 392 -1.85 15.42 10.81
CA ILE A 392 -2.43 14.13 10.47
C ILE A 392 -3.88 13.99 10.98
N SER A 393 -4.57 15.08 11.23
CA SER A 393 -5.99 15.01 11.63
C SER A 393 -6.92 14.54 10.51
N VAL A 394 -6.39 14.42 9.29
CA VAL A 394 -7.07 13.94 8.09
C VAL A 394 -6.79 12.46 7.78
N GLU A 395 -6.00 11.78 8.58
CA GLU A 395 -5.80 10.31 8.49
C GLU A 395 -7.04 9.58 9.02
N GLN A 396 -8.13 9.65 8.28
CA GLN A 396 -9.36 8.94 8.56
C GLN A 396 -10.09 8.68 7.24
N GLY A 397 -10.76 7.53 7.12
CA GLY A 397 -11.44 7.15 5.89
C GLY A 397 -10.72 5.98 5.21
N ALA A 398 -10.58 6.03 3.89
CA ALA A 398 -10.02 4.95 3.09
C ALA A 398 -8.53 4.73 3.36
N PHE A 399 -8.15 3.48 3.69
CA PHE A 399 -6.79 3.12 4.09
C PHE A 399 -6.12 2.17 3.10
N GLY A 400 -6.69 0.99 2.84
CA GLY A 400 -6.17 0.02 1.90
C GLY A 400 -7.07 -0.15 0.67
N VAL A 401 -6.49 -0.52 -0.45
CA VAL A 401 -7.20 -0.84 -1.68
C VAL A 401 -6.55 -2.04 -2.36
N ASP A 402 -7.36 -2.99 -2.82
CA ASP A 402 -6.90 -4.07 -3.70
C ASP A 402 -7.88 -4.30 -4.85
N VAL A 403 -7.35 -4.80 -5.98
CA VAL A 403 -8.09 -4.94 -7.23
C VAL A 403 -7.91 -6.34 -7.79
N ARG A 404 -9.01 -7.04 -7.97
CA ARG A 404 -9.03 -8.42 -8.47
C ARG A 404 -8.89 -8.47 -9.98
N ASN A 405 -7.90 -9.20 -10.46
CA ASN A 405 -7.52 -9.20 -11.87
C ASN A 405 -8.55 -9.85 -12.79
N TYR A 406 -9.13 -10.99 -12.39
CA TYR A 406 -9.93 -11.77 -13.33
C TYR A 406 -11.31 -11.18 -13.62
N ASP A 407 -11.81 -10.29 -12.77
CA ASP A 407 -13.16 -9.71 -12.94
C ASP A 407 -13.27 -8.23 -12.57
N GLY A 408 -12.17 -7.58 -12.14
CA GLY A 408 -12.13 -6.16 -11.84
C GLY A 408 -12.91 -5.74 -10.60
N LEU A 409 -13.14 -6.65 -9.63
CA LEU A 409 -13.66 -6.29 -8.33
C LEU A 409 -12.64 -5.43 -7.59
N ILE A 410 -13.10 -4.34 -6.99
CA ILE A 410 -12.29 -3.44 -6.17
C ILE A 410 -12.73 -3.61 -4.72
N ALA A 411 -11.80 -3.90 -3.81
CA ALA A 411 -12.02 -3.87 -2.38
C ALA A 411 -11.30 -2.66 -1.78
N LEU A 412 -11.95 -2.00 -0.83
CA LEU A 412 -11.39 -0.87 -0.11
C LEU A 412 -11.69 -1.04 1.37
N SER A 413 -10.69 -0.89 2.20
CA SER A 413 -10.84 -0.76 3.63
C SER A 413 -10.95 0.70 4.02
N ASP A 414 -11.81 0.98 4.98
CA ASP A 414 -12.00 2.31 5.53
C ASP A 414 -11.94 2.23 7.06
N MET A 415 -11.09 3.07 7.65
CA MET A 415 -10.84 3.10 9.08
C MET A 415 -12.08 3.47 9.90
N ARG A 416 -13.03 4.19 9.31
CA ARG A 416 -14.24 4.71 9.97
C ARG A 416 -15.47 3.89 9.65
N THR A 417 -15.57 3.39 8.41
CA THR A 417 -16.83 2.83 7.92
C THR A 417 -16.76 1.32 7.67
N GLY A 418 -15.58 0.74 7.41
CA GLY A 418 -15.40 -0.69 7.26
C GLY A 418 -14.98 -1.13 5.85
N LEU A 419 -15.50 -2.26 5.38
CA LEU A 419 -15.15 -2.85 4.09
C LEU A 419 -16.14 -2.42 2.99
N TRP A 420 -15.61 -1.97 1.87
CA TRP A 420 -16.36 -1.56 0.69
C TRP A 420 -15.97 -2.39 -0.53
N LEU A 421 -16.94 -2.73 -1.37
CA LEU A 421 -16.74 -3.44 -2.63
C LEU A 421 -17.32 -2.64 -3.79
N PHE A 422 -16.54 -2.50 -4.88
CA PHE A 422 -16.94 -1.68 -6.02
C PHE A 422 -16.69 -2.37 -7.36
N ARG A 423 -17.32 -1.81 -8.40
CA ARG A 423 -17.03 -2.01 -9.83
C ARG A 423 -16.88 -0.67 -10.51
N MET A 424 -16.00 -0.63 -11.53
CA MET A 424 -15.87 0.51 -12.42
C MET A 424 -16.31 0.13 -13.84
N ASP A 425 -17.12 0.98 -14.46
CA ASP A 425 -17.52 0.79 -15.85
C ASP A 425 -16.29 0.78 -16.77
N GLY A 426 -16.29 -0.14 -17.72
CA GLY A 426 -15.16 -0.31 -18.64
C GLY A 426 -13.96 -1.09 -18.09
N PHE A 427 -13.85 -1.29 -16.77
CA PHE A 427 -12.82 -2.11 -16.15
C PHE A 427 -13.39 -3.48 -15.73
N LYS A 428 -13.17 -4.49 -16.56
CA LYS A 428 -13.68 -5.86 -16.34
C LYS A 428 -12.61 -6.84 -15.88
N GLY A 429 -11.51 -6.32 -15.38
CA GLY A 429 -10.33 -7.07 -14.98
C GLY A 429 -9.07 -6.59 -15.71
N TRP A 430 -7.95 -7.18 -15.32
CA TRP A 430 -6.66 -6.80 -15.84
C TRP A 430 -5.83 -8.04 -16.20
N ASN A 431 -5.08 -7.95 -17.29
CA ASN A 431 -4.11 -8.95 -17.70
C ASN A 431 -2.91 -8.22 -18.32
N GLY A 432 -1.74 -8.28 -17.67
CA GLY A 432 -0.53 -7.65 -18.14
C GLY A 432 -0.14 -8.04 -19.56
N HIS A 433 -0.35 -9.29 -19.98
CA HIS A 433 -0.08 -9.74 -21.35
C HIS A 433 -0.95 -9.02 -22.39
N ALA A 434 -2.19 -8.66 -22.06
CA ALA A 434 -3.09 -7.95 -22.97
C ALA A 434 -2.61 -6.53 -23.29
N VAL A 435 -1.83 -5.93 -22.39
CA VAL A 435 -1.23 -4.60 -22.56
C VAL A 435 0.28 -4.67 -22.88
N GLY A 436 0.80 -5.88 -23.17
CA GLY A 436 2.19 -6.10 -23.52
C GLY A 436 3.15 -6.12 -22.32
N MET A 437 2.62 -6.29 -21.12
CA MET A 437 3.37 -6.26 -19.86
C MET A 437 3.21 -7.57 -19.09
N PRO A 438 4.27 -8.12 -18.47
CA PRO A 438 4.14 -9.24 -17.55
C PRO A 438 3.56 -8.82 -16.20
N ASN A 439 3.23 -9.79 -15.35
CA ASN A 439 2.86 -9.51 -13.98
C ASN A 439 4.11 -9.27 -13.13
N ILE A 440 4.30 -8.07 -12.63
CA ILE A 440 5.46 -7.73 -11.80
C ILE A 440 5.11 -7.04 -10.47
N SER A 441 3.84 -6.85 -10.17
CA SER A 441 3.38 -6.22 -8.93
C SER A 441 2.62 -7.21 -8.04
N SER A 442 1.84 -6.72 -7.09
CA SER A 442 1.00 -7.51 -6.18
C SER A 442 0.10 -8.57 -6.85
N VAL A 443 -0.04 -8.53 -8.15
CA VAL A 443 -0.89 -9.42 -8.97
C VAL A 443 -0.20 -10.69 -9.44
N GLN A 444 0.65 -11.25 -8.65
CA GLN A 444 1.46 -12.38 -9.02
C GLN A 444 0.66 -13.66 -9.28
N ASP A 445 1.13 -14.43 -10.26
CA ASP A 445 0.69 -15.78 -10.53
C ASP A 445 1.63 -16.77 -9.83
N TYR A 446 1.20 -17.28 -8.68
CA TYR A 446 2.00 -18.23 -7.89
C TYR A 446 2.20 -19.58 -8.59
N ASP A 447 1.38 -19.94 -9.58
CA ASP A 447 1.50 -21.21 -10.31
C ASP A 447 2.47 -21.14 -11.49
N HIS A 448 2.54 -20.00 -12.18
CA HIS A 448 3.35 -19.83 -13.38
C HIS A 448 4.60 -18.98 -13.15
N GLY A 449 4.75 -18.40 -11.95
CA GLY A 449 5.90 -17.59 -11.59
C GLY A 449 5.86 -16.16 -12.14
N PRO A 450 7.01 -15.49 -12.22
CA PRO A 450 7.07 -14.04 -12.46
C PRO A 450 6.57 -13.60 -13.84
N ASP A 451 6.62 -14.47 -14.84
CA ASP A 451 6.09 -14.16 -16.17
C ASP A 451 4.55 -14.27 -16.25
N GLY A 452 3.91 -14.80 -15.20
CA GLY A 452 2.47 -15.02 -15.13
C GLY A 452 1.97 -16.13 -16.06
N ALA A 453 0.65 -16.31 -16.11
CA ALA A 453 0.04 -17.28 -16.99
C ALA A 453 0.36 -17.00 -18.48
N PRO A 454 0.63 -18.04 -19.28
CA PRO A 454 0.87 -17.87 -20.71
C PRO A 454 -0.28 -17.12 -21.36
N LYS A 455 0.03 -16.23 -22.31
CA LYS A 455 -0.99 -15.54 -23.09
C LYS A 455 -1.92 -16.57 -23.75
N PRO A 456 -3.26 -16.48 -23.55
CA PRO A 456 -4.18 -17.37 -24.23
C PRO A 456 -3.96 -17.32 -25.75
N ALA A 457 -3.92 -18.49 -26.40
CA ALA A 457 -3.69 -18.61 -27.84
C ALA A 457 -4.72 -17.82 -28.69
N THR A 458 -5.86 -17.48 -28.10
CA THR A 458 -6.91 -16.66 -28.71
C THR A 458 -7.49 -15.71 -27.65
N SER A 459 -6.91 -14.54 -27.49
CA SER A 459 -7.66 -13.43 -26.91
C SER A 459 -8.55 -12.84 -28.00
N PRO A 460 -9.89 -12.74 -27.80
CA PRO A 460 -10.70 -11.91 -28.71
C PRO A 460 -10.10 -10.50 -28.63
N GLY A 461 -9.66 -9.98 -29.77
CA GLY A 461 -9.10 -8.65 -29.85
C GLY A 461 -10.04 -7.66 -29.17
N MET A 462 -9.55 -6.92 -28.20
CA MET A 462 -10.22 -5.69 -27.82
C MET A 462 -10.14 -4.78 -29.04
N GLY A 463 -11.29 -4.61 -29.70
CA GLY A 463 -11.41 -3.71 -30.83
C GLY A 463 -10.86 -2.35 -30.43
N ARG A 464 -9.96 -1.84 -31.26
CA ARG A 464 -9.58 -0.43 -31.23
C ARG A 464 -10.86 0.38 -31.41
N GLN A 465 -11.29 1.07 -30.41
CA GLN A 465 -12.16 2.23 -30.50
C GLN A 465 -11.41 3.45 -29.95
#